data_74210cccff54c0b4691414860e26d1de
#
_entry.id   74210cccff54c0b4691414860e26d1de
#
_cell.length_a   1.000
_cell.length_b   1.000
_cell.length_c   1.000
_cell.angle_alpha   90.00
_cell.angle_beta   90.00
_cell.angle_gamma   90.00
#
_symmetry.space_group_name_H-M   'P 1'
#
loop_
_entity.id
_entity.type
_entity.pdbx_description
1 polymer ?
#
loop_
_entity_poly.entity_id
_entity_poly.type
_entity_poly.pdbx_seq_one_letter_code
_entity_poly.pdbx_strand_id
1 'polypeptide(L)'
;MLFRSSSEKAARFLRFCDSFNIPIVTLVDVPGFLPGTEQEWDGIIRRGAKLLYAYAEATVPLVTLVTRKAYGGAYIVMGSKQIGGDVVFAWPTAEIAVMGAQGAVNIL
;
A
#
# COMPACT_ATOMS: atom_id res chain seq x y z
N MET A 1 4.81 9.17 -1.46
CA MET A 1 3.35 9.27 -1.72
C MET A 1 2.91 8.23 -2.73
N LEU A 2 1.74 7.67 -2.57
CA LEU A 2 1.19 6.72 -3.52
C LEU A 2 0.31 7.47 -4.54
N PHE A 3 0.69 7.38 -5.81
CA PHE A 3 0.00 8.03 -6.92
C PHE A 3 -1.01 7.08 -7.56
N ARG A 4 -2.04 7.65 -8.23
CA ARG A 4 -3.04 6.86 -8.96
C ARG A 4 -2.40 5.95 -10.03
N SER A 5 -1.47 6.49 -10.81
CA SER A 5 -0.78 5.73 -11.85
C SER A 5 0.08 4.61 -11.28
N SER A 6 0.74 4.86 -10.15
CA SER A 6 1.51 3.84 -9.44
C SER A 6 0.60 2.72 -8.91
N SER A 7 -0.56 3.07 -8.39
CA SER A 7 -1.54 2.10 -7.90
C SER A 7 -2.05 1.20 -9.02
N GLU A 8 -2.38 1.77 -10.17
CA GLU A 8 -2.83 0.99 -11.34
C GLU A 8 -1.73 0.08 -11.87
N LYS A 9 -0.52 0.60 -12.02
CA LYS A 9 0.63 -0.17 -12.48
C LYS A 9 0.93 -1.33 -11.54
N ALA A 10 0.95 -1.08 -10.24
CA ALA A 10 1.20 -2.11 -9.25
C ALA A 10 0.09 -3.17 -9.24
N ALA A 11 -1.18 -2.78 -9.32
CA ALA A 11 -2.29 -3.72 -9.38
C ALA A 11 -2.18 -4.65 -10.59
N ARG A 12 -1.85 -4.12 -11.76
CA ARG A 12 -1.65 -4.93 -12.97
C ARG A 12 -0.48 -5.89 -12.84
N PHE A 13 0.62 -5.42 -12.27
CA PHE A 13 1.80 -6.25 -12.04
C PHE A 13 1.51 -7.39 -11.05
N LEU A 14 0.78 -7.11 -9.97
CA LEU A 14 0.36 -8.12 -9.01
C LEU A 14 -0.52 -9.21 -9.66
N ARG A 15 -1.49 -8.80 -10.47
CA ARG A 15 -2.35 -9.74 -11.19
C ARG A 15 -1.57 -10.58 -12.20
N PHE A 16 -0.59 -9.98 -12.86
CA PHE A 16 0.32 -10.70 -13.74
C PHE A 16 1.11 -11.76 -12.96
N CYS A 17 1.72 -11.40 -11.84
CA CYS A 17 2.47 -12.34 -11.02
C CYS A 17 1.59 -13.46 -10.49
N ASP A 18 0.39 -13.13 -10.03
CA ASP A 18 -0.57 -14.13 -9.55
C ASP A 18 -0.97 -15.11 -10.65
N SER A 19 -1.17 -14.63 -11.88
CA SER A 19 -1.52 -15.47 -13.03
C SER A 19 -0.42 -16.48 -13.38
N PHE A 20 0.83 -16.16 -13.13
CA PHE A 20 1.97 -17.01 -13.43
C PHE A 20 2.57 -17.68 -12.19
N ASN A 21 1.88 -17.64 -11.07
CA ASN A 21 2.29 -18.27 -9.82
C ASN A 21 3.65 -17.77 -9.30
N ILE A 22 3.89 -16.48 -9.43
CA ILE A 22 5.12 -15.81 -9.00
C ILE A 22 4.91 -15.19 -7.63
N PRO A 23 5.68 -15.56 -6.58
CA PRO A 23 5.60 -14.91 -5.27
C PRO A 23 5.94 -13.43 -5.34
N ILE A 24 5.34 -12.64 -4.45
CA ILE A 24 5.47 -11.19 -4.45
C ILE A 24 6.13 -10.73 -3.16
N VAL A 25 7.18 -9.91 -3.30
CA VAL A 25 7.81 -9.21 -2.20
C VAL A 25 7.51 -7.72 -2.34
N THR A 26 6.92 -7.13 -1.32
CA THR A 26 6.57 -5.71 -1.30
C THR A 26 7.46 -4.95 -0.32
N LEU A 27 8.12 -3.91 -0.78
CA LEU A 27 8.89 -3.00 0.06
C LEU A 27 8.04 -1.75 0.31
N VAL A 28 7.73 -1.47 1.57
CA VAL A 28 6.82 -0.39 1.95
C VAL A 28 7.59 0.80 2.52
N ASP A 29 7.44 1.95 1.88
CA ASP A 29 7.87 3.25 2.38
C ASP A 29 6.86 4.28 1.86
N VAL A 30 5.73 4.41 2.54
CA VAL A 30 4.63 5.23 2.05
C VAL A 30 4.03 6.10 3.17
N PRO A 31 4.05 7.43 3.00
CA PRO A 31 3.43 8.35 3.97
C PRO A 31 1.92 8.54 3.78
N GLY A 32 1.37 8.05 2.68
CA GLY A 32 -0.05 8.17 2.35
C GLY A 32 -0.29 8.24 0.85
N PHE A 33 -1.56 8.35 0.46
CA PHE A 33 -1.93 8.70 -0.91
C PHE A 33 -1.63 10.18 -1.17
N LEU A 34 -1.34 10.52 -2.43
CA LEU A 34 -1.16 11.92 -2.82
C LEU A 34 -2.47 12.69 -2.61
N PRO A 35 -2.51 13.72 -1.74
CA PRO A 35 -3.72 14.48 -1.49
C PRO A 35 -3.98 15.53 -2.58
N GLY A 36 -5.21 16.03 -2.64
CA GLY A 36 -5.61 17.12 -3.50
C GLY A 36 -6.92 16.86 -4.22
N THR A 37 -7.66 17.91 -4.51
CA THR A 37 -8.94 17.82 -5.22
C THR A 37 -8.81 17.23 -6.60
N GLU A 38 -7.77 17.61 -7.35
CA GLU A 38 -7.51 17.02 -8.66
C GLU A 38 -7.26 15.52 -8.57
N GLN A 39 -6.55 15.08 -7.55
CA GLN A 39 -6.28 13.66 -7.31
C GLN A 39 -7.58 12.91 -7.03
N GLU A 40 -8.49 13.50 -6.27
CA GLU A 40 -9.79 12.91 -5.97
C GLU A 40 -10.68 12.85 -7.22
N TRP A 41 -10.72 13.92 -8.01
CA TRP A 41 -11.47 13.95 -9.27
C TRP A 41 -10.93 12.93 -10.28
N ASP A 42 -9.62 12.76 -10.32
CA ASP A 42 -8.98 11.77 -11.16
C ASP A 42 -9.10 10.33 -10.62
N GLY A 43 -9.74 10.16 -9.47
CA GLY A 43 -10.11 8.87 -8.93
C GLY A 43 -8.99 8.15 -8.18
N ILE A 44 -8.16 8.87 -7.43
CA ILE A 44 -7.06 8.25 -6.68
C ILE A 44 -7.56 7.17 -5.70
N ILE A 45 -8.68 7.40 -5.04
CA ILE A 45 -9.27 6.44 -4.09
C ILE A 45 -9.71 5.19 -4.82
N ARG A 46 -10.43 5.34 -5.93
CA ARG A 46 -10.88 4.22 -6.75
C ARG A 46 -9.71 3.42 -7.34
N ARG A 47 -8.68 4.11 -7.79
CA ARG A 47 -7.48 3.47 -8.35
C ARG A 47 -6.63 2.81 -7.28
N GLY A 48 -6.57 3.42 -6.09
CA GLY A 48 -5.97 2.79 -4.92
C GLY A 48 -6.72 1.53 -4.49
N ALA A 49 -8.04 1.52 -4.62
CA ALA A 49 -8.85 0.33 -4.35
C ALA A 49 -8.53 -0.83 -5.29
N LYS A 50 -8.13 -0.58 -6.53
CA LYS A 50 -7.67 -1.64 -7.44
C LYS A 50 -6.47 -2.39 -6.87
N LEU A 51 -5.54 -1.66 -6.25
CA LEU A 51 -4.38 -2.26 -5.61
C LEU A 51 -4.79 -3.11 -4.40
N LEU A 52 -5.71 -2.60 -3.60
CA LEU A 52 -6.27 -3.34 -2.47
C LEU A 52 -6.87 -4.67 -2.91
N TYR A 53 -7.72 -4.67 -3.94
CA TYR A 53 -8.33 -5.88 -4.47
C TYR A 53 -7.29 -6.84 -5.05
N ALA A 54 -6.29 -6.33 -5.76
CA ALA A 54 -5.24 -7.17 -6.32
C ALA A 54 -4.48 -7.95 -5.24
N TYR A 55 -4.13 -7.30 -4.14
CA TYR A 55 -3.50 -7.98 -3.00
C TYR A 55 -4.44 -8.96 -2.30
N ALA A 56 -5.70 -8.56 -2.08
CA ALA A 56 -6.67 -9.40 -1.39
C ALA A 56 -7.02 -10.67 -2.16
N GLU A 57 -7.03 -10.60 -3.49
CA GLU A 57 -7.36 -11.72 -4.37
C GLU A 57 -6.17 -12.60 -4.74
N ALA A 58 -4.94 -12.13 -4.51
CA ALA A 58 -3.73 -12.87 -4.88
C ALA A 58 -3.63 -14.20 -4.12
N THR A 59 -3.29 -15.26 -4.82
CA THR A 59 -3.14 -16.61 -4.27
C THR A 59 -1.69 -17.03 -4.07
N VAL A 60 -0.75 -16.23 -4.59
CA VAL A 60 0.69 -16.47 -4.43
C VAL A 60 1.18 -16.00 -3.06
N PRO A 61 2.33 -16.51 -2.59
CA PRO A 61 2.93 -16.02 -1.35
C PRO A 61 3.18 -14.51 -1.39
N LEU A 62 2.74 -13.81 -0.36
CA LEU A 62 2.87 -12.37 -0.20
C LEU A 62 3.75 -12.06 1.00
N VAL A 63 4.93 -11.52 0.75
CA VAL A 63 5.88 -11.10 1.79
C VAL A 63 6.02 -9.59 1.74
N THR A 64 5.86 -8.93 2.87
CA THR A 64 5.93 -7.48 2.96
C THR A 64 7.01 -7.07 3.95
N LEU A 65 7.84 -6.10 3.57
CA LEU A 65 8.84 -5.50 4.43
C LEU A 65 8.61 -3.99 4.51
N VAL A 66 8.29 -3.51 5.71
CA VAL A 66 8.20 -2.07 5.99
C VAL A 66 9.60 -1.53 6.22
N THR A 67 10.07 -0.69 5.31
CA THR A 67 11.44 -0.18 5.34
C THR A 67 11.57 1.14 6.10
N ARG A 68 10.55 2.01 6.04
CA ARG A 68 10.56 3.30 6.73
C ARG A 68 9.15 3.67 7.20
N LYS A 69 8.33 4.25 6.35
CA LYS A 69 6.99 4.73 6.70
C LYS A 69 5.91 3.79 6.17
N ALA A 70 4.91 3.56 7.01
CA ALA A 70 3.72 2.80 6.64
C ALA A 70 2.51 3.51 7.28
N TYR A 71 1.97 4.52 6.59
CA TYR A 71 0.94 5.40 7.12
C TYR A 71 -0.40 5.22 6.41
N GLY A 72 -1.45 5.07 7.21
CA GLY A 72 -2.83 5.14 6.78
C GLY A 72 -3.27 4.12 5.74
N GLY A 73 -4.23 4.51 4.93
CA GLY A 73 -4.80 3.64 3.90
C GLY A 73 -3.82 3.21 2.82
N ALA A 74 -2.85 4.05 2.49
CA ALA A 74 -1.82 3.71 1.51
C ALA A 74 -0.93 2.54 1.98
N TYR A 75 -0.64 2.45 3.26
CA TYR A 75 0.02 1.28 3.84
C TYR A 75 -0.86 0.04 3.71
N ILE A 76 -2.14 0.16 4.05
CA ILE A 76 -3.07 -0.98 4.05
C ILE A 76 -3.15 -1.63 2.66
N VAL A 77 -3.19 -0.83 1.60
CA VAL A 77 -3.27 -1.37 0.23
C VAL A 77 -1.96 -1.96 -0.29
N MET A 78 -0.86 -1.80 0.41
CA MET A 78 0.46 -2.30 -0.01
C MET A 78 0.84 -3.62 0.66
N GLY A 79 -0.04 -4.60 0.62
CA GLY A 79 0.25 -5.94 1.11
C GLY A 79 0.28 -6.05 2.63
N SER A 80 -0.53 -5.25 3.32
CA SER A 80 -0.63 -5.32 4.77
C SER A 80 -1.18 -6.67 5.24
N LYS A 81 -0.92 -6.99 6.48
CA LYS A 81 -1.42 -8.23 7.09
C LYS A 81 -2.95 -8.27 7.15
N GLN A 82 -3.59 -7.11 7.29
CA GLN A 82 -5.05 -6.98 7.37
C GLN A 82 -5.76 -7.46 6.10
N ILE A 83 -5.12 -7.35 4.94
CA ILE A 83 -5.70 -7.78 3.65
C ILE A 83 -5.12 -9.08 3.13
N GLY A 84 -4.42 -9.84 3.94
CA GLY A 84 -3.98 -11.19 3.61
C GLY A 84 -2.49 -11.35 3.30
N GLY A 85 -1.64 -10.39 3.67
CA GLY A 85 -0.20 -10.57 3.62
C GLY A 85 0.22 -11.76 4.47
N ASP A 86 0.95 -12.73 3.89
CA ASP A 86 1.29 -13.97 4.59
C ASP A 86 2.33 -13.72 5.67
N VAL A 87 3.37 -12.94 5.35
CA VAL A 87 4.43 -12.56 6.29
C VAL A 87 4.70 -11.07 6.13
N VAL A 88 4.69 -10.35 7.25
CA VAL A 88 4.98 -8.92 7.28
C VAL A 88 6.11 -8.65 8.26
N PHE A 89 7.20 -8.09 7.76
CA PHE A 89 8.36 -7.67 8.54
C PHE A 89 8.46 -6.15 8.58
N ALA A 90 9.16 -5.63 9.56
CA ALA A 90 9.50 -4.21 9.65
C ALA A 90 10.93 -4.05 10.17
N TRP A 91 11.67 -3.09 9.60
CA TRP A 91 12.94 -2.69 10.19
C TRP A 91 12.71 -2.13 11.60
N PRO A 92 13.69 -2.24 12.51
CA PRO A 92 13.56 -1.67 13.86
C PRO A 92 13.26 -0.16 13.89
N THR A 93 13.63 0.56 12.82
CA THR A 93 13.42 2.01 12.68
C THR A 93 12.14 2.34 11.90
N ALA A 94 11.35 1.35 11.51
CA ALA A 94 10.12 1.58 10.76
C ALA A 94 9.06 2.32 11.59
N GLU A 95 8.29 3.17 10.93
CA GLU A 95 7.20 3.93 11.53
C GLU A 95 5.87 3.47 10.95
N ILE A 96 5.02 2.87 11.78
CA ILE A 96 3.70 2.37 11.38
C ILE A 96 2.65 3.15 12.16
N ALA A 97 1.80 3.89 11.46
CA ALA A 97 0.79 4.75 12.09
C ALA A 97 -0.37 5.06 11.15
N VAL A 98 -1.43 5.61 11.70
CA VAL A 98 -2.53 6.18 10.91
C VAL A 98 -2.06 7.44 10.18
N MET A 99 -1.25 8.26 10.86
CA MET A 99 -0.63 9.46 10.30
C MET A 99 0.66 9.77 11.05
N GLY A 100 1.49 10.63 10.46
CA GLY A 100 2.70 11.09 11.13
C GLY A 100 2.39 11.90 12.39
N ALA A 101 3.31 11.88 13.36
CA ALA A 101 3.14 12.54 14.66
C ALA A 101 2.84 14.05 14.53
N GLN A 102 3.52 14.75 13.61
CA GLN A 102 3.27 16.17 13.38
C GLN A 102 1.85 16.44 12.87
N GLY A 103 1.35 15.58 11.98
CA GLY A 103 -0.03 15.68 11.50
C GLY A 103 -1.05 15.47 12.62
N ALA A 104 -0.81 14.50 13.48
CA ALA A 104 -1.67 14.23 14.63
C ALA A 104 -1.69 15.41 15.61
N VAL A 105 -0.53 16.01 15.91
CA VAL A 105 -0.43 17.18 16.79
C VAL A 105 -1.19 18.39 16.22
N ASN A 106 -1.14 18.59 14.91
CA ASN A 106 -1.83 19.72 14.26
C ASN A 106 -3.36 19.57 14.29
N ILE A 107 -3.88 18.36 14.44
CA ILE A 107 -5.33 18.12 14.56
C ILE A 107 -5.81 18.39 16.00
N LEU A 108 -4.98 18.11 16.99
CA LEU A 108 -5.29 18.31 18.41
C LEU A 108 -5.14 19.76 18.81
#